data_274b95f0a69f05aee15bff385544bb44
#
_entry.id   274b95f0a69f05aee15bff385544bb44
#
_cell.length_a   1.000
_cell.length_b   1.000
_cell.length_c   1.000
_cell.angle_alpha   90.00
_cell.angle_beta   90.00
_cell.angle_gamma   90.00
#
_symmetry.space_group_name_H-M   'P 1'
#
loop_
_entity.id
_entity.type
_entity.pdbx_description
1 polymer ?
#
loop_
_entity_poly.entity_id
_entity_poly.type
_entity_poly.pdbx_seq_one_letter_code
_entity_poly.pdbx_strand_id
1 'polypeptide(L)'
;ADVIADVVETGTTRRAAGLDTFGEVLLESEAVLVTRSGTEDLEGFEVFKRRVEGVLVARSYVMMDYDILAEHVGAAVALTPGIESPTVSPLHREGWVAVRAMVPRAGAQRMMDELFEIGARGILLTDIHACRL
;
A
#
# COMPACT_ATOMS: atom_id res chain seq x y z
N ALA A 1 -35.59 -5.27 -3.79
CA ALA A 1 -35.16 -6.01 -4.99
C ALA A 1 -34.40 -7.26 -4.53
N ASP A 2 -34.67 -8.40 -5.16
CA ASP A 2 -34.04 -9.67 -4.79
C ASP A 2 -32.69 -9.84 -5.50
N VAL A 3 -32.47 -9.11 -6.58
CA VAL A 3 -31.23 -9.08 -7.37
C VAL A 3 -30.95 -7.64 -7.83
N ILE A 4 -29.69 -7.20 -7.73
CA ILE A 4 -29.23 -5.92 -8.22
C ILE A 4 -27.91 -6.10 -9.00
N ALA A 5 -27.61 -5.20 -9.93
CA ALA A 5 -26.28 -5.02 -10.51
C ALA A 5 -25.68 -3.75 -9.91
N ASP A 6 -24.46 -3.84 -9.42
CA ASP A 6 -23.78 -2.72 -8.76
C ASP A 6 -22.29 -2.73 -9.06
N VAL A 7 -21.66 -1.57 -8.91
CA VAL A 7 -20.21 -1.41 -9.05
C VAL A 7 -19.56 -1.70 -7.70
N VAL A 8 -18.66 -2.67 -7.68
CA VAL A 8 -18.01 -3.14 -6.46
C VAL A 8 -16.49 -2.93 -6.57
N GLU A 9 -15.91 -2.14 -5.67
CA GLU A 9 -14.46 -1.99 -5.53
C GLU A 9 -13.91 -2.97 -4.48
N THR A 10 -14.24 -2.75 -3.20
CA THR A 10 -13.72 -3.57 -2.09
C THR A 10 -14.74 -4.60 -1.57
N GLY A 11 -15.98 -4.48 -1.95
CA GLY A 11 -17.09 -5.30 -1.47
C GLY A 11 -17.49 -5.08 0.00
N THR A 12 -16.92 -4.09 0.69
CA THR A 12 -17.18 -3.83 2.11
C THR A 12 -18.65 -3.44 2.34
N THR A 13 -19.16 -2.49 1.56
CA THR A 13 -20.56 -2.03 1.65
C THR A 13 -21.53 -3.17 1.37
N ARG A 14 -21.24 -3.98 0.36
CA ARG A 14 -22.03 -5.16 0.00
C ARG A 14 -22.12 -6.15 1.16
N ARG A 15 -20.98 -6.52 1.75
CA ARG A 15 -20.94 -7.44 2.91
C ARG A 15 -21.70 -6.87 4.11
N ALA A 16 -21.56 -5.58 4.39
CA ALA A 16 -22.28 -4.90 5.47
C ALA A 16 -23.80 -4.90 5.26
N ALA A 17 -24.26 -4.91 4.01
CA ALA A 17 -25.66 -5.02 3.64
C ALA A 17 -26.18 -6.47 3.60
N GLY A 18 -25.36 -7.48 3.92
CA GLY A 18 -25.74 -8.89 3.88
C GLY A 18 -25.97 -9.43 2.47
N LEU A 19 -25.32 -8.83 1.48
CA LEU A 19 -25.46 -9.21 0.08
C LEU A 19 -24.30 -10.09 -0.38
N ASP A 20 -24.57 -11.12 -1.15
CA ASP A 20 -23.59 -11.96 -1.81
C ASP A 20 -23.59 -11.76 -3.33
N THR A 21 -22.42 -11.94 -3.94
CA THR A 21 -22.31 -11.96 -5.40
C THR A 21 -22.49 -13.39 -5.92
N PHE A 22 -23.13 -13.49 -7.08
CA PHE A 22 -23.27 -14.75 -7.79
C PHE A 22 -23.02 -14.53 -9.29
N GLY A 23 -22.65 -15.57 -9.99
CA GLY A 23 -22.33 -15.51 -11.42
C GLY A 23 -20.96 -14.87 -11.69
N GLU A 24 -20.72 -14.59 -12.97
CA GLU A 24 -19.50 -13.95 -13.46
C GLU A 24 -19.57 -12.42 -13.37
N VAL A 25 -18.43 -11.75 -13.43
CA VAL A 25 -18.36 -10.28 -13.50
C VAL A 25 -18.99 -9.82 -14.81
N LEU A 26 -19.99 -8.94 -14.70
CA LEU A 26 -20.70 -8.41 -15.87
C LEU A 26 -19.90 -7.37 -16.65
N LEU A 27 -19.10 -6.56 -15.94
CA LEU A 27 -18.33 -5.46 -16.49
C LEU A 27 -17.18 -5.15 -15.56
N GLU A 28 -15.99 -4.96 -16.11
CA GLU A 28 -14.84 -4.33 -15.42
C GLU A 28 -14.75 -2.87 -15.88
N SER A 29 -14.54 -1.96 -14.91
CA SER A 29 -14.46 -0.52 -15.17
C SER A 29 -13.18 0.04 -14.58
N GLU A 30 -12.43 0.76 -15.41
CA GLU A 30 -11.21 1.47 -15.01
C GLU A 30 -11.40 2.98 -15.09
N ALA A 31 -10.80 3.70 -14.14
CA ALA A 31 -10.71 5.14 -14.23
C ALA A 31 -9.55 5.52 -15.18
N VAL A 32 -9.83 6.35 -16.17
CA VAL A 32 -8.83 6.80 -17.15
C VAL A 32 -8.68 8.32 -17.12
N LEU A 33 -7.46 8.78 -17.34
CA LEU A 33 -7.19 10.20 -17.58
C LEU A 33 -7.36 10.48 -19.06
N VAL A 34 -8.27 11.38 -19.39
CA VAL A 34 -8.58 11.75 -20.79
C VAL A 34 -8.10 13.16 -21.08
N THR A 35 -7.45 13.36 -22.20
CA THR A 35 -7.05 14.67 -22.72
C THR A 35 -7.54 14.83 -24.16
N ARG A 36 -7.57 16.07 -24.65
CA ARG A 36 -7.84 16.33 -26.07
C ARG A 36 -6.64 15.90 -26.90
N SER A 37 -6.88 15.25 -28.04
CA SER A 37 -5.81 14.88 -28.97
C SER A 37 -4.97 16.11 -29.37
N GLY A 38 -3.65 15.98 -29.34
CA GLY A 38 -2.72 17.06 -29.65
C GLY A 38 -2.45 18.03 -28.50
N THR A 39 -2.84 17.67 -27.25
CA THR A 39 -2.56 18.47 -26.06
C THR A 39 -1.66 17.76 -25.07
N GLU A 40 -1.01 16.67 -25.48
CA GLU A 40 -0.13 15.84 -24.67
C GLU A 40 1.13 16.60 -24.23
N ASP A 41 1.57 17.58 -25.02
CA ASP A 41 2.75 18.43 -24.75
C ASP A 41 2.43 19.74 -23.99
N LEU A 42 1.22 19.85 -23.41
CA LEU A 42 0.89 21.04 -22.62
C LEU A 42 1.82 21.17 -21.41
N GLU A 43 2.33 22.40 -21.24
CA GLU A 43 3.14 22.74 -20.06
C GLU A 43 2.39 22.36 -18.77
N GLY A 44 3.05 21.60 -17.89
CA GLY A 44 2.50 21.13 -16.62
C GLY A 44 1.70 19.83 -16.69
N PHE A 45 1.39 19.28 -17.87
CA PHE A 45 0.67 18.00 -17.97
C PHE A 45 1.43 16.85 -17.29
N GLU A 46 2.72 16.71 -17.56
CA GLU A 46 3.56 15.70 -16.94
C GLU A 46 3.68 15.89 -15.41
N VAL A 47 3.67 17.13 -14.94
CA VAL A 47 3.67 17.44 -13.50
C VAL A 47 2.34 17.00 -12.87
N PHE A 48 1.22 17.30 -13.54
CA PHE A 48 -0.10 16.87 -13.10
C PHE A 48 -0.21 15.35 -13.03
N LYS A 49 0.18 14.66 -14.10
CA LYS A 49 0.18 13.20 -14.20
C LYS A 49 0.96 12.57 -13.04
N ARG A 50 2.23 12.98 -12.82
CA ARG A 50 3.04 12.52 -11.70
C ARG A 50 2.41 12.79 -10.33
N ARG A 51 1.67 13.88 -10.18
CA ARG A 51 0.96 14.16 -8.91
C ARG A 51 -0.19 13.21 -8.68
N VAL A 52 -0.97 12.90 -9.72
CA VAL A 52 -2.05 11.90 -9.66
C VAL A 52 -1.49 10.52 -9.35
N GLU A 53 -0.47 10.07 -10.09
CA GLU A 53 0.22 8.80 -9.84
C GLU A 53 0.75 8.72 -8.40
N GLY A 54 1.38 9.79 -7.91
CA GLY A 54 1.88 9.84 -6.54
C GLY A 54 0.81 9.76 -5.46
N VAL A 55 -0.42 10.21 -5.73
CA VAL A 55 -1.56 10.02 -4.82
C VAL A 55 -2.06 8.58 -4.88
N LEU A 56 -2.12 7.96 -6.05
CA LEU A 56 -2.53 6.57 -6.21
C LEU A 56 -1.56 5.62 -5.50
N VAL A 57 -0.26 5.84 -5.66
CA VAL A 57 0.77 5.09 -4.93
C VAL A 57 0.61 5.29 -3.42
N ALA A 58 0.45 6.54 -2.96
CA ALA A 58 0.27 6.84 -1.53
C ALA A 58 -0.96 6.15 -0.92
N ARG A 59 -2.01 5.93 -1.71
CA ARG A 59 -3.21 5.19 -1.26
C ARG A 59 -3.03 3.69 -1.20
N SER A 60 -2.17 3.15 -2.06
CA SER A 60 -1.93 1.71 -2.17
C SER A 60 -0.88 1.19 -1.20
N TYR A 61 -0.09 2.07 -0.59
CA TYR A 61 1.01 1.74 0.31
C TYR A 61 0.87 2.43 1.67
N VAL A 62 1.61 1.93 2.63
CA VAL A 62 1.81 2.52 3.97
C VAL A 62 3.29 2.48 4.31
N MET A 63 3.71 3.38 5.18
CA MET A 63 5.04 3.32 5.80
C MET A 63 4.96 2.41 7.02
N MET A 64 5.80 1.39 7.07
CA MET A 64 5.95 0.49 8.19
C MET A 64 7.30 0.76 8.84
N ASP A 65 7.28 1.05 10.14
CA ASP A 65 8.47 1.22 10.99
C ASP A 65 8.45 0.15 12.08
N TYR A 66 9.60 -0.42 12.38
CA TYR A 66 9.74 -1.37 13.50
C TYR A 66 11.19 -1.49 13.96
N ASP A 67 11.36 -1.96 15.20
CA ASP A 67 12.65 -2.26 15.79
C ASP A 67 12.86 -3.77 15.85
N ILE A 68 14.06 -4.24 15.55
CA ILE A 68 14.38 -5.68 15.57
C ILE A 68 15.86 -5.91 15.95
N LEU A 69 16.17 -7.11 16.45
CA LEU A 69 17.56 -7.53 16.64
C LEU A 69 18.30 -7.60 15.30
N ALA A 70 19.53 -7.12 15.25
CA ALA A 70 20.34 -7.07 14.04
C ALA A 70 20.51 -8.44 13.36
N GLU A 71 20.55 -9.51 14.15
CA GLU A 71 20.64 -10.90 13.64
C GLU A 71 19.37 -11.36 12.88
N HIS A 72 18.21 -10.76 13.16
CA HIS A 72 16.93 -11.08 12.52
C HIS A 72 16.56 -10.16 11.35
N VAL A 73 17.38 -9.14 11.05
CA VAL A 73 17.12 -8.16 9.96
C VAL A 73 16.87 -8.86 8.63
N GLY A 74 17.65 -9.89 8.30
CA GLY A 74 17.48 -10.60 7.03
C GLY A 74 16.08 -11.19 6.84
N ALA A 75 15.52 -11.82 7.89
CA ALA A 75 14.18 -12.37 7.87
C ALA A 75 13.11 -11.26 7.80
N ALA A 76 13.31 -10.17 8.56
CA ALA A 76 12.38 -9.05 8.59
C ALA A 76 12.32 -8.31 7.24
N VAL A 77 13.46 -8.06 6.62
CA VAL A 77 13.55 -7.41 5.31
C VAL A 77 12.93 -8.27 4.20
N ALA A 78 13.00 -9.60 4.32
CA ALA A 78 12.32 -10.50 3.39
C ALA A 78 10.77 -10.35 3.45
N LEU A 79 10.21 -10.05 4.62
CA LEU A 79 8.78 -9.72 4.79
C LEU A 79 8.45 -8.31 4.30
N THR A 80 9.37 -7.35 4.47
CA THR A 80 9.17 -5.93 4.14
C THR A 80 10.24 -5.41 3.19
N PRO A 81 10.29 -5.90 1.94
CA PRO A 81 11.35 -5.52 0.99
C PRO A 81 11.29 -4.05 0.57
N GLY A 82 10.19 -3.36 0.85
CA GLY A 82 9.95 -2.00 0.39
C GLY A 82 9.66 -1.94 -1.11
N ILE A 83 9.51 -0.73 -1.66
CA ILE A 83 9.38 -0.52 -3.10
C ILE A 83 10.75 -0.63 -3.79
N GLU A 84 11.77 0.00 -3.22
CA GLU A 84 13.15 -0.09 -3.71
C GLU A 84 14.01 -0.89 -2.75
N SER A 85 14.07 -0.44 -1.49
CA SER A 85 14.82 -1.09 -0.42
C SER A 85 14.38 -0.52 0.93
N PRO A 86 14.35 -1.32 2.02
CA PRO A 86 14.12 -0.80 3.35
C PRO A 86 15.33 -0.01 3.84
N THR A 87 15.06 1.00 4.67
CA THR A 87 16.10 1.69 5.43
C THR A 87 16.35 0.93 6.73
N VAL A 88 17.61 0.63 7.03
CA VAL A 88 18.02 0.00 8.28
C VAL A 88 18.97 0.95 9.01
N SER A 89 18.66 1.29 10.26
CA SER A 89 19.45 2.23 11.07
C SER A 89 19.74 1.65 12.46
N PRO A 90 20.97 1.74 12.96
CA PRO A 90 21.28 1.28 14.31
C PRO A 90 20.51 2.11 15.36
N LEU A 91 19.99 1.42 16.38
CA LEU A 91 19.41 2.04 17.55
C LEU A 91 20.48 2.34 18.61
N HIS A 92 20.16 3.24 19.55
CA HIS A 92 21.00 3.47 20.73
C HIS A 92 21.17 2.19 21.55
N ARG A 93 20.16 1.32 21.55
CA ARG A 93 20.23 -0.01 22.19
C ARG A 93 21.12 -0.92 21.35
N GLU A 94 22.23 -1.37 21.93
CA GLU A 94 23.18 -2.25 21.26
C GLU A 94 22.51 -3.55 20.75
N GLY A 95 22.87 -3.97 19.54
CA GLY A 95 22.34 -5.16 18.88
C GLY A 95 20.93 -4.97 18.27
N TRP A 96 20.34 -3.79 18.38
CA TRP A 96 19.01 -3.47 17.80
C TRP A 96 19.12 -2.46 16.66
N VAL A 97 18.24 -2.61 15.70
CA VAL A 97 18.10 -1.70 14.56
C VAL A 97 16.65 -1.31 14.35
N ALA A 98 16.43 -0.11 13.86
CA ALA A 98 15.16 0.34 13.32
C ALA A 98 15.12 0.04 11.82
N VAL A 99 14.00 -0.48 11.35
CA VAL A 99 13.73 -0.71 9.93
C VAL A 99 12.53 0.13 9.52
N ARG A 100 12.67 0.78 8.37
CA ARG A 100 11.60 1.53 7.73
C ARG A 100 11.43 1.04 6.31
N ALA A 101 10.20 0.67 5.94
CA ALA A 101 9.87 0.19 4.61
C ALA A 101 8.52 0.70 4.15
N MET A 102 8.39 0.98 2.88
CA MET A 102 7.12 1.28 2.24
C MET A 102 6.51 -0.03 1.73
N VAL A 103 5.39 -0.45 2.34
CA VAL A 103 4.79 -1.77 2.08
C VAL A 103 3.36 -1.64 1.55
N PRO A 104 2.86 -2.62 0.78
CA PRO A 104 1.48 -2.60 0.33
C PRO A 104 0.50 -2.51 1.51
N ARG A 105 -0.47 -1.62 1.42
CA ARG A 105 -1.55 -1.48 2.42
C ARG A 105 -2.33 -2.79 2.58
N ALA A 106 -2.60 -3.45 1.45
CA ALA A 106 -3.23 -4.77 1.45
C ALA A 106 -2.29 -5.79 2.11
N GLY A 107 -2.73 -6.40 3.19
CA GLY A 107 -1.95 -7.39 3.95
C GLY A 107 -0.99 -6.80 4.99
N ALA A 108 -0.92 -5.47 5.17
CA ALA A 108 -0.02 -4.84 6.14
C ALA A 108 -0.25 -5.33 7.58
N GLN A 109 -1.49 -5.58 7.99
CA GLN A 109 -1.80 -6.11 9.33
C GLN A 109 -1.20 -7.51 9.54
N ARG A 110 -1.37 -8.40 8.56
CA ARG A 110 -0.76 -9.74 8.62
C ARG A 110 0.77 -9.65 8.68
N MET A 111 1.35 -8.74 7.93
CA MET A 111 2.79 -8.51 7.94
C MET A 111 3.29 -8.02 9.30
N MET A 112 2.51 -7.18 10.03
CA MET A 112 2.81 -6.79 11.40
C MET A 112 2.82 -7.99 12.35
N ASP A 113 1.86 -8.91 12.20
CA ASP A 113 1.78 -10.14 13.02
C ASP A 113 3.01 -11.02 12.74
N GLU A 114 3.34 -11.26 11.48
CA GLU A 114 4.52 -12.05 11.07
C GLU A 114 5.84 -11.43 11.59
N LEU A 115 5.97 -10.09 11.52
CA LEU A 115 7.12 -9.38 12.09
C LEU A 115 7.20 -9.53 13.61
N PHE A 116 6.06 -9.46 14.32
CA PHE A 116 6.02 -9.63 15.76
C PHE A 116 6.50 -11.03 16.17
N GLU A 117 6.11 -12.07 15.45
CA GLU A 117 6.51 -13.46 15.70
C GLU A 117 8.03 -13.67 15.56
N ILE A 118 8.67 -12.99 14.61
CA ILE A 118 10.15 -13.05 14.44
C ILE A 118 10.92 -12.11 15.36
N GLY A 119 10.22 -11.46 16.30
CA GLY A 119 10.84 -10.66 17.36
C GLY A 119 10.86 -9.16 17.13
N ALA A 120 10.24 -8.64 16.07
CA ALA A 120 10.10 -7.19 15.90
C ALA A 120 9.25 -6.58 17.02
N ARG A 121 9.55 -5.34 17.36
CA ARG A 121 8.85 -4.56 18.40
C ARG A 121 8.62 -3.13 17.91
N GLY A 122 7.71 -2.41 18.56
CA GLY A 122 7.41 -1.03 18.18
C GLY A 122 6.89 -0.89 16.75
N ILE A 123 6.16 -1.89 16.26
CA ILE A 123 5.70 -1.93 14.86
C ILE A 123 4.62 -0.88 14.66
N LEU A 124 4.84 0.04 13.74
CA LEU A 124 3.96 1.17 13.44
C LEU A 124 3.59 1.16 11.96
N LEU A 125 2.34 1.54 11.69
CA LEU A 125 1.87 1.87 10.35
C LEU A 125 1.53 3.36 10.27
N THR A 126 2.06 4.03 9.26
CA THR A 126 1.79 5.45 9.00
C THR A 126 1.27 5.61 7.58
N ASP A 127 0.19 6.39 7.44
CA ASP A 127 -0.36 6.72 6.13
C ASP A 127 0.58 7.64 5.35
N ILE A 128 0.66 7.39 4.05
CA ILE A 128 1.41 8.21 3.12
C ILE A 128 0.43 9.17 2.44
N HIS A 129 0.66 10.48 2.56
CA HIS A 129 -0.20 11.49 1.93
C HIS A 129 0.16 11.75 0.47
N ALA A 130 1.44 11.66 0.13
CA ALA A 130 1.94 11.84 -1.23
C ALA A 130 3.27 11.10 -1.41
N CYS A 131 3.49 10.59 -2.60
CA CYS A 131 4.71 9.92 -3.00
C CYS A 131 5.17 10.42 -4.36
N ARG A 132 6.45 10.26 -4.65
CA ARG A 132 7.05 10.36 -5.99
C ARG A 132 8.01 9.20 -6.14
N LEU A 133 7.80 8.42 -7.16
CA LEU A 133 8.67 7.32 -7.59
C LEU A 133 9.32 7.68 -8.92
#